data_255ba9db439841c5384d610bac5a1586
#
_entry.id   255ba9db439841c5384d610bac5a1586
#
_cell.length_a   1.000
_cell.length_b   1.000
_cell.length_c   1.000
_cell.angle_alpha   90.00
_cell.angle_beta   90.00
_cell.angle_gamma   90.00
#
_symmetry.space_group_name_H-M   'P 1'
#
loop_
_entity.id
_entity.type
_entity.pdbx_description
1 polymer ?
#
loop_
_entity_poly.entity_id
_entity_poly.type
_entity_poly.pdbx_seq_one_letter_code
_entity_poly.pdbx_strand_id
1 'polypeptide(L)'
;MKPALVISTLSLLVLAACGPATPEEAPAVEYRLVKTETVQSGPAASLIEVPGIGAFRDETRLSFKVGGVIERINVREGETVEKGQRLAALNKQDVNAAVSQASAGFEKAERDLQRGKLLREQEVISKVQLDNLETAAQAARAQLSQAQFASQTAEIQAQANGVVLKRFAQTGEVVSPGQPILLLGSKSSGFVMKASLADKQAVHIRLGAKAEVQFDALPGVKWPGKVIELSQAADPATGTYGVLVEVDTRAHENINLLSGMQGRTRIEPANFNGMRSYVPIEAVVEGDNKAAWIYTVQADNTVKRQTVAVAFIQADRIALIDALPEGTRVVSTGAAYLQDGETVKVQE
;
A
#
# COMPACT_ATOMS: atom_id res chain seq x y z
N MET A 1 107.37 18.21 -39.40
CA MET A 1 108.67 17.88 -38.71
C MET A 1 108.29 16.85 -37.65
N LYS A 2 108.87 15.65 -37.75
CA LYS A 2 108.99 14.59 -36.82
C LYS A 2 109.84 15.04 -35.57
N PRO A 3 110.01 14.36 -34.47
CA PRO A 3 109.71 12.92 -34.09
C PRO A 3 109.09 12.75 -32.66
N ALA A 4 108.92 11.72 -31.98
CA ALA A 4 109.46 10.36 -31.72
C ALA A 4 108.72 9.82 -30.50
N LEU A 5 108.20 8.65 -30.50
CA LEU A 5 108.56 7.35 -29.87
C LEU A 5 109.16 7.40 -28.45
N VAL A 6 108.39 6.80 -27.49
CA VAL A 6 108.97 5.89 -26.46
C VAL A 6 107.94 4.85 -25.99
N ILE A 7 108.30 3.60 -26.14
CA ILE A 7 107.71 2.39 -25.64
C ILE A 7 108.10 2.19 -24.17
N SER A 8 107.20 1.74 -23.26
CA SER A 8 107.61 1.00 -22.07
C SER A 8 106.51 0.06 -21.68
N THR A 9 106.87 -1.19 -21.70
CA THR A 9 106.25 -2.45 -21.17
C THR A 9 106.17 -2.43 -19.65
N LEU A 10 105.09 -2.94 -19.02
CA LEU A 10 105.26 -3.86 -17.92
C LEU A 10 103.92 -4.50 -17.41
N SER A 11 103.81 -5.83 -17.61
CA SER A 11 103.42 -6.91 -16.68
C SER A 11 102.06 -6.84 -15.96
N LEU A 12 101.14 -7.69 -16.37
CA LEU A 12 100.61 -8.91 -15.73
C LEU A 12 100.40 -8.83 -14.20
N LEU A 13 99.14 -8.75 -13.77
CA LEU A 13 98.65 -9.41 -12.52
C LEU A 13 97.16 -9.77 -12.68
N VAL A 14 96.89 -11.05 -12.92
CA VAL A 14 95.54 -11.66 -12.81
C VAL A 14 95.36 -11.96 -11.33
N LEU A 15 94.41 -11.31 -10.67
CA LEU A 15 93.80 -11.72 -9.44
C LEU A 15 92.39 -12.14 -9.63
N ALA A 16 92.10 -13.42 -9.60
CA ALA A 16 90.79 -14.01 -9.54
C ALA A 16 90.12 -13.61 -8.20
N ALA A 17 89.06 -12.77 -8.27
CA ALA A 17 88.10 -12.51 -7.19
C ALA A 17 86.83 -13.31 -7.49
N CYS A 18 86.75 -14.52 -6.97
CA CYS A 18 85.48 -15.17 -6.72
C CYS A 18 84.73 -14.45 -5.58
N GLY A 19 83.92 -13.47 -5.88
CA GLY A 19 82.93 -12.97 -4.95
C GLY A 19 81.71 -13.93 -4.92
N PRO A 20 81.09 -14.21 -3.74
CA PRO A 20 79.86 -14.99 -3.68
C PRO A 20 78.77 -14.26 -4.47
N ALA A 21 78.08 -15.00 -5.37
CA ALA A 21 76.91 -14.51 -6.03
C ALA A 21 75.85 -14.16 -4.98
N THR A 22 75.53 -12.87 -4.87
CA THR A 22 74.32 -12.42 -4.15
C THR A 22 73.15 -13.12 -4.77
N PRO A 23 72.28 -13.80 -4.00
CA PRO A 23 71.03 -14.31 -4.55
C PRO A 23 70.28 -13.13 -5.17
N GLU A 24 69.93 -13.24 -6.44
CA GLU A 24 69.02 -12.33 -7.10
C GLU A 24 67.71 -12.37 -6.32
N GLU A 25 67.44 -11.34 -5.55
CA GLU A 25 66.20 -11.20 -4.79
C GLU A 25 65.06 -11.24 -5.80
N ALA A 26 64.32 -12.35 -5.76
CA ALA A 26 63.13 -12.48 -6.63
C ALA A 26 62.29 -11.20 -6.49
N PRO A 27 61.77 -10.63 -7.59
CA PRO A 27 61.01 -9.39 -7.53
C PRO A 27 59.91 -9.56 -6.50
N ALA A 28 59.88 -8.67 -5.49
CA ALA A 28 58.84 -8.64 -4.48
C ALA A 28 57.47 -8.55 -5.22
N VAL A 29 56.71 -9.61 -5.11
CA VAL A 29 55.36 -9.62 -5.68
C VAL A 29 54.58 -8.56 -4.90
N GLU A 30 54.31 -7.43 -5.54
CA GLU A 30 53.58 -6.32 -4.95
C GLU A 30 52.08 -6.71 -4.90
N TYR A 31 51.66 -7.30 -3.79
CA TYR A 31 50.24 -7.69 -3.60
C TYR A 31 49.39 -6.44 -3.32
N ARG A 32 48.36 -6.25 -4.10
CA ARG A 32 47.34 -5.19 -3.80
C ARG A 32 46.46 -5.62 -2.63
N LEU A 33 46.30 -4.69 -1.69
CA LEU A 33 45.42 -4.90 -0.54
C LEU A 33 43.97 -4.66 -0.95
N VAL A 34 43.09 -5.65 -0.73
CA VAL A 34 41.66 -5.54 -1.07
C VAL A 34 40.79 -6.00 0.12
N LYS A 35 39.63 -5.39 0.25
CA LYS A 35 38.59 -5.95 1.14
C LYS A 35 37.63 -6.82 0.30
N THR A 36 37.17 -7.89 0.94
CA THR A 36 36.23 -8.81 0.29
C THR A 36 34.98 -8.99 1.15
N GLU A 37 33.87 -9.19 0.48
CA GLU A 37 32.63 -9.62 1.11
C GLU A 37 32.13 -10.90 0.46
N THR A 38 31.37 -11.69 1.23
CA THR A 38 30.75 -12.91 0.72
C THR A 38 29.43 -12.59 0.05
N VAL A 39 29.18 -13.25 -1.08
CA VAL A 39 27.89 -13.23 -1.76
C VAL A 39 26.84 -13.77 -0.81
N GLN A 40 25.74 -13.02 -0.65
CA GLN A 40 24.59 -13.40 0.16
C GLN A 40 23.42 -13.81 -0.73
N SER A 41 22.65 -14.77 -0.26
CA SER A 41 21.39 -15.14 -0.89
C SER A 41 20.25 -14.30 -0.31
N GLY A 42 19.36 -13.80 -1.17
CA GLY A 42 18.22 -12.99 -0.78
C GLY A 42 17.05 -13.09 -1.75
N PRO A 43 15.95 -12.37 -1.52
CA PRO A 43 14.74 -12.43 -2.32
C PRO A 43 14.97 -12.11 -3.81
N ALA A 44 14.25 -12.77 -4.70
CA ALA A 44 14.37 -12.57 -6.15
C ALA A 44 13.78 -11.25 -6.65
N ALA A 45 13.03 -10.54 -5.83
CA ALA A 45 12.44 -9.26 -6.16
C ALA A 45 12.50 -8.32 -4.95
N SER A 46 12.57 -7.02 -5.19
CA SER A 46 12.45 -6.01 -4.14
C SER A 46 11.00 -5.86 -3.69
N LEU A 47 10.81 -5.46 -2.43
CA LEU A 47 9.51 -5.04 -1.94
C LEU A 47 8.99 -3.85 -2.76
N ILE A 48 7.70 -3.89 -3.06
CA ILE A 48 7.04 -2.76 -3.72
C ILE A 48 6.57 -1.80 -2.64
N GLU A 49 7.25 -0.65 -2.55
CA GLU A 49 6.91 0.40 -1.59
C GLU A 49 6.02 1.45 -2.28
N VAL A 50 4.87 1.74 -1.66
CA VAL A 50 3.92 2.74 -2.14
C VAL A 50 3.35 3.55 -0.97
N PRO A 51 3.14 4.87 -1.16
CA PRO A 51 2.45 5.70 -0.19
C PRO A 51 0.97 5.32 -0.13
N GLY A 52 0.35 5.58 1.01
CA GLY A 52 -1.07 5.34 1.20
C GLY A 52 -1.64 6.11 2.37
N ILE A 53 -2.95 5.95 2.56
CA ILE A 53 -3.72 6.60 3.61
C ILE A 53 -4.45 5.53 4.41
N GLY A 54 -4.27 5.56 5.71
CA GLY A 54 -5.00 4.71 6.65
C GLY A 54 -6.47 5.09 6.74
N ALA A 55 -7.36 4.11 6.74
CA ALA A 55 -8.79 4.33 6.83
C ALA A 55 -9.49 3.13 7.47
N PHE A 56 -10.68 3.31 8.00
CA PHE A 56 -11.53 2.15 8.22
C PHE A 56 -11.89 1.53 6.88
N ARG A 57 -11.98 0.20 6.83
CA ARG A 57 -12.33 -0.49 5.59
C ARG A 57 -13.68 -0.01 5.07
N ASP A 58 -14.68 0.07 5.95
CA ASP A 58 -16.00 0.58 5.64
C ASP A 58 -16.21 1.95 6.28
N GLU A 59 -16.25 2.97 5.45
CA GLU A 59 -16.60 4.34 5.81
C GLU A 59 -17.89 4.71 5.09
N THR A 60 -18.95 4.98 5.86
CA THR A 60 -20.27 5.23 5.32
C THR A 60 -20.68 6.69 5.54
N ARG A 61 -21.07 7.35 4.46
CA ARG A 61 -21.72 8.67 4.52
C ARG A 61 -23.19 8.47 4.84
N LEU A 62 -23.61 8.99 5.97
CA LEU A 62 -24.99 8.93 6.42
C LEU A 62 -25.72 10.21 6.02
N SER A 63 -26.92 10.06 5.45
CA SER A 63 -27.77 11.15 4.98
C SER A 63 -29.22 10.87 5.34
N PHE A 64 -30.05 11.92 5.41
CA PHE A 64 -31.49 11.76 5.46
C PHE A 64 -32.04 11.38 4.08
N LYS A 65 -33.08 10.55 4.05
CA LYS A 65 -33.80 10.18 2.81
C LYS A 65 -34.84 11.21 2.42
N VAL A 66 -35.17 12.12 3.33
CA VAL A 66 -36.14 13.23 3.14
C VAL A 66 -35.45 14.54 3.51
N GLY A 67 -35.91 15.65 2.92
CA GLY A 67 -35.44 16.98 3.26
C GLY A 67 -36.15 17.53 4.49
N GLY A 68 -35.53 18.50 5.14
CA GLY A 68 -36.06 19.19 6.30
C GLY A 68 -35.02 19.96 7.09
N VAL A 69 -35.43 20.54 8.20
CA VAL A 69 -34.54 21.22 9.13
C VAL A 69 -34.00 20.21 10.14
N ILE A 70 -32.67 20.20 10.36
CA ILE A 70 -32.05 19.38 11.40
C ILE A 70 -32.48 19.89 12.78
N GLU A 71 -33.26 19.09 13.51
CA GLU A 71 -33.66 19.40 14.88
C GLU A 71 -32.51 19.20 15.85
N ARG A 72 -31.76 18.06 15.70
CA ARG A 72 -30.63 17.72 16.57
C ARG A 72 -29.65 16.77 15.90
N ILE A 73 -28.39 16.88 16.31
CA ILE A 73 -27.33 15.90 16.07
C ILE A 73 -26.81 15.48 17.43
N ASN A 74 -26.98 14.19 17.78
CA ASN A 74 -26.75 13.68 19.12
C ASN A 74 -25.30 13.20 19.36
N VAL A 75 -24.41 13.37 18.37
CA VAL A 75 -23.04 12.83 18.40
C VAL A 75 -22.02 13.88 17.99
N ARG A 76 -20.78 13.70 18.45
CA ARG A 76 -19.63 14.52 18.12
C ARG A 76 -18.61 13.74 17.28
N GLU A 77 -17.74 14.46 16.59
CA GLU A 77 -16.60 13.86 15.92
C GLU A 77 -15.70 13.14 16.93
N GLY A 78 -15.20 11.95 16.60
CA GLY A 78 -14.44 11.07 17.49
C GLY A 78 -15.26 10.21 18.43
N GLU A 79 -16.59 10.43 18.55
CA GLU A 79 -17.45 9.66 19.44
C GLU A 79 -17.70 8.25 18.90
N THR A 80 -17.62 7.26 19.79
CA THR A 80 -17.97 5.87 19.48
C THR A 80 -19.48 5.68 19.56
N VAL A 81 -20.06 5.02 18.58
CA VAL A 81 -21.50 4.76 18.46
C VAL A 81 -21.78 3.28 18.30
N GLU A 82 -22.95 2.86 18.79
CA GLU A 82 -23.44 1.49 18.67
C GLU A 82 -24.48 1.35 17.55
N LYS A 83 -24.58 0.15 16.99
CA LYS A 83 -25.61 -0.17 15.99
C LYS A 83 -26.99 0.13 16.53
N GLY A 84 -27.81 0.87 15.75
CA GLY A 84 -29.17 1.29 16.12
C GLY A 84 -29.21 2.59 16.94
N GLN A 85 -28.07 3.14 17.39
CA GLN A 85 -28.04 4.42 18.08
C GLN A 85 -28.53 5.56 17.16
N ARG A 86 -29.39 6.42 17.69
CA ARG A 86 -29.87 7.62 16.96
C ARG A 86 -28.81 8.69 16.92
N LEU A 87 -28.37 9.05 15.73
CA LEU A 87 -27.27 9.99 15.52
C LEU A 87 -27.77 11.39 15.22
N ALA A 88 -28.83 11.52 14.40
CA ALA A 88 -29.42 12.80 14.03
C ALA A 88 -30.93 12.65 13.76
N ALA A 89 -31.66 13.74 13.90
CA ALA A 89 -33.07 13.80 13.57
C ALA A 89 -33.44 15.13 12.91
N LEU A 90 -34.35 15.08 11.97
CA LEU A 90 -35.03 16.24 11.41
C LEU A 90 -36.19 16.67 12.34
N ASN A 91 -36.58 17.94 12.23
CA ASN A 91 -37.83 18.41 12.81
C ASN A 91 -39.00 17.64 12.17
N LYS A 92 -39.72 16.88 13.01
CA LYS A 92 -40.82 16.00 12.54
C LYS A 92 -42.17 16.72 12.41
N GLN A 93 -42.26 18.00 12.72
CA GLN A 93 -43.55 18.71 12.73
C GLN A 93 -44.24 18.59 11.40
N ASP A 94 -43.55 18.90 10.30
CA ASP A 94 -44.14 18.86 8.94
C ASP A 94 -44.42 17.43 8.47
N VAL A 95 -43.52 16.50 8.73
CA VAL A 95 -43.70 15.08 8.34
C VAL A 95 -44.81 14.44 9.16
N ASN A 96 -44.97 14.75 10.45
CA ASN A 96 -46.06 14.23 11.27
C ASN A 96 -47.43 14.84 10.83
N ALA A 97 -47.48 16.11 10.42
CA ALA A 97 -48.67 16.71 9.87
C ALA A 97 -49.09 16.00 8.57
N ALA A 98 -48.15 15.68 7.68
CA ALA A 98 -48.38 14.90 6.48
C ALA A 98 -48.89 13.48 6.75
N VAL A 99 -48.35 12.80 7.77
CA VAL A 99 -48.84 11.48 8.21
C VAL A 99 -50.28 11.58 8.71
N SER A 100 -50.59 12.59 9.55
CA SER A 100 -51.94 12.80 10.08
C SER A 100 -52.95 13.08 8.96
N GLN A 101 -52.61 13.89 7.97
CA GLN A 101 -53.44 14.20 6.81
C GLN A 101 -53.70 12.93 5.96
N ALA A 102 -52.64 12.14 5.67
CA ALA A 102 -52.75 10.92 4.88
C ALA A 102 -53.54 9.84 5.63
N SER A 103 -53.41 9.74 6.95
CA SER A 103 -54.19 8.84 7.81
C SER A 103 -55.68 9.17 7.75
N ALA A 104 -56.06 10.44 7.92
CA ALA A 104 -57.44 10.88 7.82
C ALA A 104 -58.06 10.61 6.43
N GLY A 105 -57.25 10.81 5.37
CA GLY A 105 -57.62 10.47 3.98
C GLY A 105 -57.88 8.98 3.78
N PHE A 106 -56.98 8.13 4.28
CA PHE A 106 -57.13 6.68 4.23
C PHE A 106 -58.35 6.19 5.01
N GLU A 107 -58.53 6.66 6.26
CA GLU A 107 -59.67 6.27 7.09
C GLU A 107 -61.00 6.67 6.44
N LYS A 108 -61.07 7.83 5.75
CA LYS A 108 -62.28 8.22 4.98
C LYS A 108 -62.49 7.24 3.84
N ALA A 109 -61.49 6.98 3.01
CA ALA A 109 -61.64 6.11 1.84
C ALA A 109 -61.99 4.66 2.24
N GLU A 110 -61.45 4.16 3.36
CA GLU A 110 -61.76 2.85 3.91
C GLU A 110 -63.23 2.77 4.38
N ARG A 111 -63.73 3.78 5.11
CA ARG A 111 -65.15 3.86 5.48
C ARG A 111 -66.08 3.91 4.28
N ASP A 112 -65.74 4.66 3.22
CA ASP A 112 -66.54 4.76 2.02
C ASP A 112 -66.55 3.43 1.25
N LEU A 113 -65.40 2.69 1.20
CA LEU A 113 -65.31 1.34 0.65
C LEU A 113 -66.17 0.34 1.43
N GLN A 114 -66.10 0.35 2.73
CA GLN A 114 -66.91 -0.55 3.57
C GLN A 114 -68.39 -0.31 3.36
N ARG A 115 -68.82 0.94 3.31
CA ARG A 115 -70.19 1.31 2.96
C ARG A 115 -70.56 0.86 1.56
N GLY A 116 -69.69 1.04 0.59
CA GLY A 116 -69.85 0.60 -0.79
C GLY A 116 -70.02 -0.92 -0.91
N LYS A 117 -69.27 -1.70 -0.16
CA LYS A 117 -69.46 -3.18 -0.10
C LYS A 117 -70.84 -3.58 0.36
N LEU A 118 -71.34 -2.99 1.46
CA LEU A 118 -72.69 -3.24 1.96
C LEU A 118 -73.79 -2.85 0.96
N LEU A 119 -73.66 -1.69 0.29
CA LEU A 119 -74.61 -1.25 -0.74
C LEU A 119 -74.54 -2.11 -1.99
N ARG A 120 -73.40 -2.72 -2.30
CA ARG A 120 -73.27 -3.67 -3.41
C ARG A 120 -73.97 -5.00 -3.12
N GLU A 121 -73.85 -5.51 -1.90
CA GLU A 121 -74.60 -6.67 -1.45
C GLU A 121 -76.10 -6.50 -1.54
N GLN A 122 -76.57 -5.24 -1.38
CA GLN A 122 -77.97 -4.88 -1.52
C GLN A 122 -78.37 -4.48 -2.99
N GLU A 123 -77.44 -4.65 -3.95
CA GLU A 123 -77.57 -4.28 -5.37
C GLU A 123 -77.85 -2.80 -5.62
N VAL A 124 -77.58 -1.91 -4.67
CA VAL A 124 -77.81 -0.47 -4.75
C VAL A 124 -76.82 0.24 -5.65
N ILE A 125 -75.56 -0.26 -5.69
CA ILE A 125 -74.48 0.34 -6.53
C ILE A 125 -73.98 -0.65 -7.58
N SER A 126 -73.45 -0.10 -8.69
CA SER A 126 -72.86 -0.89 -9.77
C SER A 126 -71.48 -1.49 -9.33
N LYS A 127 -71.03 -2.53 -10.04
CA LYS A 127 -69.69 -3.09 -9.85
C LYS A 127 -68.62 -2.01 -10.11
N VAL A 128 -68.77 -1.19 -11.15
CA VAL A 128 -67.84 -0.11 -11.48
C VAL A 128 -67.74 0.91 -10.35
N GLN A 129 -68.87 1.22 -9.66
CA GLN A 129 -68.81 2.11 -8.49
C GLN A 129 -68.03 1.49 -7.32
N LEU A 130 -68.18 0.17 -7.06
CA LEU A 130 -67.40 -0.52 -6.04
C LEU A 130 -65.93 -0.55 -6.41
N ASP A 131 -65.57 -0.92 -7.63
CA ASP A 131 -64.18 -0.94 -8.14
C ASP A 131 -63.52 0.46 -8.01
N ASN A 132 -64.24 1.54 -8.21
CA ASN A 132 -63.76 2.91 -8.00
C ASN A 132 -63.48 3.19 -6.50
N LEU A 133 -64.31 2.73 -5.57
CA LEU A 133 -64.10 2.88 -4.14
C LEU A 133 -62.88 2.05 -3.66
N GLU A 134 -62.73 0.86 -4.22
CA GLU A 134 -61.55 0.00 -3.93
C GLU A 134 -60.25 0.68 -4.39
N THR A 135 -60.27 1.23 -5.62
CA THR A 135 -59.12 1.96 -6.16
C THR A 135 -58.77 3.20 -5.32
N ALA A 136 -59.81 3.95 -4.89
CA ALA A 136 -59.62 5.12 -4.04
C ALA A 136 -59.04 4.78 -2.67
N ALA A 137 -59.50 3.69 -2.04
CA ALA A 137 -58.95 3.22 -0.76
C ALA A 137 -57.51 2.74 -0.91
N GLN A 138 -57.19 2.02 -2.00
CA GLN A 138 -55.83 1.59 -2.29
C GLN A 138 -54.87 2.77 -2.53
N ALA A 139 -55.29 3.78 -3.24
CA ALA A 139 -54.50 5.00 -3.48
C ALA A 139 -54.24 5.76 -2.15
N ALA A 140 -55.27 5.92 -1.33
CA ALA A 140 -55.12 6.56 -0.01
C ALA A 140 -54.21 5.78 0.94
N ARG A 141 -54.26 4.43 0.90
CA ARG A 141 -53.33 3.57 1.64
C ARG A 141 -51.89 3.76 1.20
N ALA A 142 -51.62 3.83 -0.11
CA ALA A 142 -50.30 4.07 -0.64
C ALA A 142 -49.75 5.44 -0.20
N GLN A 143 -50.62 6.47 -0.17
CA GLN A 143 -50.25 7.81 0.28
C GLN A 143 -49.90 7.84 1.78
N LEU A 144 -50.67 7.13 2.61
CA LEU A 144 -50.36 6.97 4.04
C LEU A 144 -49.02 6.24 4.24
N SER A 145 -48.76 5.15 3.51
CA SER A 145 -47.52 4.41 3.55
C SER A 145 -46.29 5.30 3.18
N GLN A 146 -46.46 6.14 2.15
CA GLN A 146 -45.42 7.09 1.75
C GLN A 146 -45.14 8.13 2.84
N ALA A 147 -46.15 8.70 3.47
CA ALA A 147 -45.99 9.67 4.56
C ALA A 147 -45.32 9.03 5.81
N GLN A 148 -45.74 7.81 6.15
CA GLN A 148 -45.11 7.03 7.26
C GLN A 148 -43.63 6.73 6.97
N PHE A 149 -43.29 6.34 5.74
CA PHE A 149 -41.91 6.13 5.35
C PHE A 149 -41.08 7.41 5.48
N ALA A 150 -41.61 8.56 5.07
CA ALA A 150 -40.95 9.85 5.22
C ALA A 150 -40.67 10.17 6.71
N SER A 151 -41.67 9.94 7.59
CA SER A 151 -41.53 10.13 9.03
C SER A 151 -40.47 9.20 9.69
N GLN A 152 -40.45 7.93 9.27
CA GLN A 152 -39.46 6.96 9.75
C GLN A 152 -38.03 7.28 9.29
N THR A 153 -37.89 7.81 8.07
CA THR A 153 -36.58 8.14 7.50
C THR A 153 -36.09 9.56 7.82
N ALA A 154 -36.84 10.31 8.62
CA ALA A 154 -36.43 11.59 9.20
C ALA A 154 -35.43 11.45 10.36
N GLU A 155 -34.95 10.24 10.65
CA GLU A 155 -33.89 9.96 11.62
C GLU A 155 -32.74 9.21 10.96
N ILE A 156 -31.52 9.53 11.37
CA ILE A 156 -30.31 8.78 11.01
C ILE A 156 -29.93 7.91 12.21
N GLN A 157 -29.76 6.60 11.96
CA GLN A 157 -29.31 5.63 12.95
C GLN A 157 -28.01 4.99 12.46
N ALA A 158 -27.12 4.63 13.40
CA ALA A 158 -25.90 3.89 13.09
C ALA A 158 -26.23 2.48 12.59
N GLN A 159 -25.71 2.10 11.44
CA GLN A 159 -25.92 0.79 10.85
C GLN A 159 -24.99 -0.29 11.40
N ALA A 160 -23.86 0.13 12.02
CA ALA A 160 -22.86 -0.72 12.65
C ALA A 160 -22.23 0.00 13.84
N ASN A 161 -21.54 -0.77 14.70
CA ASN A 161 -20.69 -0.20 15.72
C ASN A 161 -19.50 0.50 15.07
N GLY A 162 -19.19 1.74 15.50
CA GLY A 162 -18.17 2.51 14.82
C GLY A 162 -17.78 3.79 15.55
N VAL A 163 -17.14 4.67 14.82
CA VAL A 163 -16.74 5.99 15.29
C VAL A 163 -17.18 7.07 14.29
N VAL A 164 -17.67 8.19 14.78
CA VAL A 164 -18.02 9.34 13.95
C VAL A 164 -16.74 10.02 13.49
N LEU A 165 -16.42 9.91 12.20
CA LEU A 165 -15.20 10.47 11.62
C LEU A 165 -15.35 11.96 11.31
N LYS A 166 -16.53 12.35 10.78
CA LYS A 166 -16.77 13.73 10.39
C LYS A 166 -18.26 14.09 10.45
N ARG A 167 -18.52 15.35 10.75
CA ARG A 167 -19.85 15.97 10.71
C ARG A 167 -19.86 17.04 9.62
N PHE A 168 -20.78 16.95 8.67
CA PHE A 168 -20.88 17.84 7.52
C PHE A 168 -21.98 18.92 7.67
N ALA A 169 -22.89 18.77 8.64
CA ALA A 169 -24.00 19.66 8.86
C ALA A 169 -24.18 20.01 10.34
N GLN A 170 -24.96 21.05 10.63
CA GLN A 170 -25.22 21.55 11.98
C GLN A 170 -26.71 21.54 12.31
N THR A 171 -27.02 21.56 13.61
CA THR A 171 -28.40 21.74 14.10
C THR A 171 -28.96 23.08 13.62
N GLY A 172 -30.21 23.08 13.16
CA GLY A 172 -30.89 24.24 12.58
C GLY A 172 -30.67 24.43 11.07
N GLU A 173 -29.81 23.63 10.44
CA GLU A 173 -29.54 23.67 9.00
C GLU A 173 -30.67 22.99 8.21
N VAL A 174 -31.03 23.56 7.06
CA VAL A 174 -31.97 22.96 6.10
C VAL A 174 -31.17 22.04 5.17
N VAL A 175 -31.57 20.78 5.06
CA VAL A 175 -30.87 19.77 4.27
C VAL A 175 -31.78 19.12 3.21
N SER A 176 -31.17 18.76 2.09
CA SER A 176 -31.81 18.04 1.01
C SER A 176 -31.69 16.51 1.16
N PRO A 177 -32.59 15.72 0.55
CA PRO A 177 -32.46 14.28 0.50
C PRO A 177 -31.10 13.86 -0.08
N GLY A 178 -30.40 12.93 0.56
CA GLY A 178 -29.09 12.43 0.12
C GLY A 178 -27.88 13.32 0.45
N GLN A 179 -28.09 14.52 1.01
CA GLN A 179 -26.99 15.36 1.47
C GLN A 179 -26.23 14.67 2.63
N PRO A 180 -24.90 14.52 2.55
CA PRO A 180 -24.13 13.90 3.62
C PRO A 180 -24.20 14.70 4.92
N ILE A 181 -24.52 14.04 6.03
CA ILE A 181 -24.62 14.65 7.38
C ILE A 181 -23.48 14.20 8.27
N LEU A 182 -23.18 12.89 8.26
CA LEU A 182 -22.15 12.27 9.08
C LEU A 182 -21.32 11.30 8.23
N LEU A 183 -20.05 11.15 8.57
CA LEU A 183 -19.19 10.07 8.08
C LEU A 183 -18.93 9.13 9.27
N LEU A 184 -19.30 7.86 9.13
CA LEU A 184 -19.12 6.82 10.12
C LEU A 184 -18.08 5.81 9.63
N GLY A 185 -17.04 5.57 10.45
CA GLY A 185 -16.09 4.48 10.25
C GLY A 185 -16.50 3.26 11.07
N SER A 186 -16.62 2.10 10.43
CA SER A 186 -16.99 0.85 11.10
C SER A 186 -15.77 0.19 11.75
N LYS A 187 -15.79 0.06 13.08
CA LYS A 187 -14.71 -0.63 13.81
C LYS A 187 -14.68 -2.14 13.51
N SER A 188 -15.81 -2.74 13.23
CA SER A 188 -15.91 -4.18 12.93
C SER A 188 -15.38 -4.58 11.56
N SER A 189 -15.26 -3.64 10.63
CA SER A 189 -14.73 -3.90 9.29
C SER A 189 -13.19 -3.96 9.24
N GLY A 190 -12.51 -3.54 10.32
CA GLY A 190 -11.05 -3.47 10.37
C GLY A 190 -10.48 -2.16 9.82
N PHE A 191 -9.16 -2.03 9.92
CA PHE A 191 -8.42 -0.87 9.44
C PHE A 191 -7.58 -1.26 8.24
N VAL A 192 -7.49 -0.41 7.24
CA VAL A 192 -6.78 -0.68 5.98
C VAL A 192 -5.89 0.50 5.60
N MET A 193 -4.83 0.20 4.86
CA MET A 193 -4.07 1.18 4.10
C MET A 193 -4.61 1.19 2.67
N LYS A 194 -5.15 2.32 2.24
CA LYS A 194 -5.56 2.57 0.85
C LYS A 194 -4.36 3.16 0.10
N ALA A 195 -3.86 2.45 -0.89
CA ALA A 195 -2.72 2.87 -1.69
C ALA A 195 -3.00 2.72 -3.18
N SER A 196 -2.15 3.31 -4.02
CA SER A 196 -2.27 3.28 -5.47
C SER A 196 -0.99 2.77 -6.10
N LEU A 197 -1.09 1.81 -7.00
CA LEU A 197 0.00 1.15 -7.70
C LEU A 197 0.08 1.64 -9.14
N ALA A 198 1.27 1.89 -9.65
CA ALA A 198 1.49 2.01 -11.08
C ALA A 198 1.26 0.65 -11.76
N ASP A 199 0.92 0.65 -13.05
CA ASP A 199 0.66 -0.55 -13.86
C ASP A 199 1.78 -1.60 -13.74
N LYS A 200 3.03 -1.16 -13.89
CA LYS A 200 4.23 -2.00 -13.76
C LYS A 200 4.41 -2.66 -12.38
N GLN A 201 3.79 -2.09 -11.34
CA GLN A 201 3.80 -2.63 -9.99
C GLN A 201 2.61 -3.57 -9.77
N ALA A 202 1.42 -3.17 -10.25
CA ALA A 202 0.16 -3.90 -10.04
C ALA A 202 0.22 -5.33 -10.62
N VAL A 203 0.85 -5.54 -11.78
CA VAL A 203 0.98 -6.86 -12.42
C VAL A 203 1.75 -7.88 -11.58
N HIS A 204 2.58 -7.42 -10.65
CA HIS A 204 3.38 -8.26 -9.76
C HIS A 204 2.72 -8.52 -8.40
N ILE A 205 1.61 -7.87 -8.07
CA ILE A 205 0.89 -8.07 -6.81
C ILE A 205 -0.18 -9.15 -6.96
N ARG A 206 -0.41 -9.90 -5.90
CA ARG A 206 -1.48 -10.90 -5.80
C ARG A 206 -2.33 -10.65 -4.56
N LEU A 207 -3.60 -11.01 -4.63
CA LEU A 207 -4.44 -11.08 -3.45
C LEU A 207 -3.80 -12.03 -2.43
N GLY A 208 -3.79 -11.59 -1.18
CA GLY A 208 -3.16 -12.34 -0.10
C GLY A 208 -1.66 -12.11 0.05
N ALA A 209 -1.03 -11.28 -0.80
CA ALA A 209 0.37 -10.92 -0.63
C ALA A 209 0.61 -10.29 0.74
N LYS A 210 1.70 -10.68 1.38
CA LYS A 210 2.11 -10.07 2.65
C LYS A 210 2.54 -8.63 2.43
N ALA A 211 2.30 -7.81 3.43
CA ALA A 211 2.70 -6.43 3.42
C ALA A 211 3.13 -5.98 4.82
N GLU A 212 3.94 -4.94 4.86
CA GLU A 212 4.31 -4.22 6.05
C GLU A 212 3.80 -2.79 5.90
N VAL A 213 3.06 -2.30 6.89
CA VAL A 213 2.52 -0.94 6.89
C VAL A 213 3.23 -0.12 7.95
N GLN A 214 3.62 1.10 7.61
CA GLN A 214 4.22 2.06 8.51
C GLN A 214 3.57 3.42 8.32
N PHE A 215 3.07 4.03 9.42
CA PHE A 215 2.50 5.39 9.40
C PHE A 215 3.59 6.42 9.69
N ASP A 216 3.56 7.53 8.97
CA ASP A 216 4.57 8.59 9.09
C ASP A 216 4.56 9.26 10.49
N ALA A 217 3.37 9.30 11.11
CA ALA A 217 3.21 9.81 12.48
C ALA A 217 3.80 8.88 13.57
N LEU A 218 4.16 7.64 13.23
CA LEU A 218 4.63 6.61 14.15
C LEU A 218 5.92 5.97 13.63
N PRO A 219 7.02 6.72 13.53
CA PRO A 219 8.27 6.24 12.96
C PRO A 219 8.81 5.06 13.79
N GLY A 220 9.25 4.01 13.09
CA GLY A 220 9.79 2.80 13.71
C GLY A 220 8.75 1.75 14.11
N VAL A 221 7.46 2.08 14.12
CA VAL A 221 6.39 1.11 14.39
C VAL A 221 5.87 0.55 13.06
N LYS A 222 5.87 -0.78 12.97
CA LYS A 222 5.50 -1.52 11.76
C LYS A 222 4.34 -2.45 12.06
N TRP A 223 3.33 -2.43 11.20
CA TRP A 223 2.17 -3.33 11.30
C TRP A 223 2.25 -4.39 10.21
N PRO A 224 2.09 -5.66 10.56
CA PRO A 224 1.85 -6.70 9.58
C PRO A 224 0.56 -6.39 8.82
N GLY A 225 0.59 -6.67 7.52
CA GLY A 225 -0.57 -6.46 6.66
C GLY A 225 -0.68 -7.51 5.57
N LYS A 226 -1.82 -7.48 4.88
CA LYS A 226 -2.11 -8.38 3.78
C LYS A 226 -2.94 -7.66 2.72
N VAL A 227 -2.62 -7.88 1.46
CA VAL A 227 -3.42 -7.37 0.34
C VAL A 227 -4.76 -8.10 0.32
N ILE A 228 -5.86 -7.37 0.54
CA ILE A 228 -7.22 -7.91 0.55
C ILE A 228 -8.03 -7.54 -0.69
N GLU A 229 -7.62 -6.45 -1.38
CA GLU A 229 -8.28 -6.01 -2.60
C GLU A 229 -7.26 -5.39 -3.55
N LEU A 230 -7.40 -5.68 -4.83
CA LEU A 230 -6.60 -5.08 -5.92
C LEU A 230 -7.56 -4.76 -7.07
N SER A 231 -7.64 -3.48 -7.42
CA SER A 231 -8.46 -3.01 -8.55
C SER A 231 -8.03 -3.70 -9.85
N GLN A 232 -9.02 -4.13 -10.64
CA GLN A 232 -8.77 -4.72 -11.96
C GLN A 232 -8.85 -3.68 -13.09
N ALA A 233 -9.18 -2.43 -12.74
CA ALA A 233 -9.20 -1.31 -13.67
C ALA A 233 -8.41 -0.15 -13.08
N ALA A 234 -7.69 0.57 -13.93
CA ALA A 234 -7.02 1.80 -13.54
C ALA A 234 -8.05 2.90 -13.29
N ASP A 235 -7.81 3.74 -12.31
CA ASP A 235 -8.53 4.99 -12.10
C ASP A 235 -8.28 5.92 -13.30
N PRO A 236 -9.32 6.37 -14.02
CA PRO A 236 -9.15 7.18 -15.22
C PRO A 236 -8.45 8.53 -14.98
N ALA A 237 -8.52 9.07 -13.77
CA ALA A 237 -7.93 10.36 -13.43
C ALA A 237 -6.42 10.26 -13.15
N THR A 238 -5.99 9.14 -12.56
CA THR A 238 -4.60 8.97 -12.09
C THR A 238 -3.80 7.94 -12.90
N GLY A 239 -4.47 7.06 -13.65
CA GLY A 239 -3.84 5.94 -14.35
C GLY A 239 -3.28 4.85 -13.42
N THR A 240 -3.69 4.83 -12.15
CA THR A 240 -3.17 3.91 -11.13
C THR A 240 -4.21 2.87 -10.72
N TYR A 241 -3.76 1.77 -10.16
CA TYR A 241 -4.60 0.68 -9.64
C TYR A 241 -4.70 0.78 -8.14
N GLY A 242 -5.92 0.86 -7.61
CA GLY A 242 -6.17 0.87 -6.17
C GLY A 242 -5.81 -0.47 -5.54
N VAL A 243 -5.15 -0.42 -4.39
CA VAL A 243 -4.88 -1.58 -3.54
C VAL A 243 -5.30 -1.29 -2.10
N LEU A 244 -5.99 -2.26 -1.48
CA LEU A 244 -6.30 -2.22 -0.06
C LEU A 244 -5.43 -3.25 0.66
N VAL A 245 -4.69 -2.76 1.64
CA VAL A 245 -3.89 -3.60 2.53
C VAL A 245 -4.54 -3.58 3.91
N GLU A 246 -5.05 -4.71 4.35
CA GLU A 246 -5.52 -4.89 5.72
C GLU A 246 -4.37 -4.72 6.70
N VAL A 247 -4.59 -3.97 7.77
CA VAL A 247 -3.60 -3.71 8.82
C VAL A 247 -3.95 -4.56 10.04
N ASP A 248 -3.05 -5.42 10.50
CA ASP A 248 -3.27 -6.17 11.74
C ASP A 248 -3.05 -5.25 12.96
N THR A 249 -4.11 -4.60 13.38
CA THR A 249 -4.08 -3.66 14.52
C THR A 249 -3.79 -4.35 15.86
N ARG A 250 -3.92 -5.67 15.96
CA ARG A 250 -3.63 -6.45 17.17
C ARG A 250 -2.13 -6.49 17.49
N ALA A 251 -1.29 -6.25 16.49
CA ALA A 251 0.17 -6.17 16.70
C ALA A 251 0.55 -5.02 17.66
N HIS A 252 -0.29 -3.98 17.75
CA HIS A 252 -0.07 -2.80 18.61
C HIS A 252 -1.41 -2.26 19.13
N GLU A 253 -2.10 -3.03 19.99
CA GLU A 253 -3.46 -2.73 20.48
C GLU A 253 -3.57 -1.40 21.24
N ASN A 254 -2.49 -0.95 21.85
CA ASN A 254 -2.45 0.31 22.62
C ASN A 254 -2.34 1.56 21.74
N ILE A 255 -2.17 1.41 20.41
CA ILE A 255 -2.05 2.52 19.48
C ILE A 255 -3.38 2.71 18.75
N ASN A 256 -3.98 3.87 18.93
CA ASN A 256 -5.21 4.23 18.23
C ASN A 256 -4.88 4.81 16.84
N LEU A 257 -5.18 4.05 15.79
CA LEU A 257 -5.04 4.51 14.41
C LEU A 257 -6.23 5.38 14.01
N LEU A 258 -5.95 6.49 13.37
CA LEU A 258 -6.96 7.46 12.92
C LEU A 258 -7.12 7.39 11.40
N SER A 259 -8.36 7.45 10.92
CA SER A 259 -8.63 7.60 9.49
C SER A 259 -8.02 8.89 8.96
N GLY A 260 -7.35 8.83 7.80
CA GLY A 260 -6.62 9.93 7.21
C GLY A 260 -5.11 9.95 7.52
N MET A 261 -4.60 9.07 8.40
CA MET A 261 -3.16 8.98 8.66
C MET A 261 -2.42 8.57 7.39
N GLN A 262 -1.39 9.34 7.05
CA GLN A 262 -0.49 9.03 5.94
C GLN A 262 0.56 8.01 6.36
N GLY A 263 1.02 7.23 5.38
CA GLY A 263 2.03 6.22 5.62
C GLY A 263 2.47 5.53 4.33
N ARG A 264 3.23 4.45 4.49
CA ARG A 264 3.75 3.64 3.39
C ARG A 264 3.42 2.18 3.63
N THR A 265 3.20 1.48 2.54
CA THR A 265 3.10 0.02 2.58
C THR A 265 4.17 -0.59 1.70
N ARG A 266 4.83 -1.63 2.20
CA ARG A 266 5.79 -2.47 1.49
C ARG A 266 5.14 -3.80 1.23
N ILE A 267 4.90 -4.12 -0.02
CA ILE A 267 4.16 -5.32 -0.44
C ILE A 267 5.12 -6.32 -1.08
N GLU A 268 5.03 -7.58 -0.70
CA GLU A 268 5.78 -8.68 -1.31
C GLU A 268 5.22 -8.98 -2.70
N PRO A 269 6.02 -8.84 -3.79
CA PRO A 269 5.57 -9.22 -5.13
C PRO A 269 5.48 -10.73 -5.29
N ALA A 270 4.79 -11.20 -6.32
CA ALA A 270 4.52 -12.62 -6.56
C ALA A 270 5.78 -13.49 -6.70
N ASN A 271 6.90 -12.90 -7.14
CA ASN A 271 8.19 -13.57 -7.32
C ASN A 271 9.17 -13.34 -6.15
N PHE A 272 8.69 -12.82 -5.01
CA PHE A 272 9.53 -12.48 -3.84
C PHE A 272 10.24 -13.71 -3.25
N ASN A 273 9.59 -14.87 -3.24
CA ASN A 273 10.12 -16.11 -2.65
C ASN A 273 11.24 -16.78 -3.49
N GLY A 274 11.54 -16.30 -4.68
CA GLY A 274 12.74 -16.73 -5.41
C GLY A 274 14.00 -16.22 -4.73
N MET A 275 15.15 -16.87 -5.01
CA MET A 275 16.45 -16.48 -4.45
C MET A 275 17.32 -15.87 -5.54
N ARG A 276 18.08 -14.84 -5.17
CA ARG A 276 19.13 -14.21 -5.98
C ARG A 276 20.40 -14.03 -5.18
N SER A 277 21.51 -13.94 -5.90
CA SER A 277 22.79 -13.57 -5.32
C SER A 277 22.86 -12.05 -5.17
N TYR A 278 23.31 -11.61 -3.99
CA TYR A 278 23.48 -10.21 -3.65
C TYR A 278 24.96 -9.91 -3.43
N VAL A 279 25.43 -8.84 -4.06
CA VAL A 279 26.79 -8.30 -3.88
C VAL A 279 26.71 -6.86 -3.40
N PRO A 280 27.72 -6.35 -2.66
CA PRO A 280 27.77 -4.93 -2.30
C PRO A 280 27.84 -4.06 -3.55
N ILE A 281 27.22 -2.87 -3.52
CA ILE A 281 27.29 -1.93 -4.65
C ILE A 281 28.74 -1.51 -4.95
N GLU A 282 29.57 -1.44 -3.93
CA GLU A 282 31.00 -1.10 -4.02
C GLU A 282 31.82 -2.17 -4.77
N ALA A 283 31.33 -3.38 -4.89
CA ALA A 283 32.01 -4.46 -5.63
C ALA A 283 31.90 -4.28 -7.15
N VAL A 284 31.04 -3.39 -7.63
CA VAL A 284 30.86 -3.10 -9.05
C VAL A 284 31.93 -2.13 -9.52
N VAL A 285 32.78 -2.56 -10.44
CA VAL A 285 33.88 -1.74 -11.00
C VAL A 285 33.39 -0.87 -12.13
N GLU A 286 32.55 -1.41 -13.00
CA GLU A 286 31.99 -0.73 -14.17
C GLU A 286 30.64 -1.37 -14.49
N GLY A 287 29.66 -0.55 -14.88
CA GLY A 287 28.34 -1.02 -15.24
C GLY A 287 27.80 -0.30 -16.45
N ASP A 288 27.18 -1.04 -17.37
CA ASP A 288 26.44 -0.52 -18.50
C ASP A 288 25.04 -1.14 -18.55
N ASN A 289 24.02 -0.27 -18.43
CA ASN A 289 22.59 -0.57 -18.50
C ASN A 289 22.10 -1.68 -17.54
N LYS A 290 22.43 -2.94 -17.77
CA LYS A 290 22.01 -4.08 -16.95
C LYS A 290 23.13 -5.09 -16.71
N ALA A 291 24.33 -4.79 -17.21
CA ALA A 291 25.52 -5.60 -16.97
C ALA A 291 26.50 -4.84 -16.08
N ALA A 292 27.18 -5.56 -15.21
CA ALA A 292 28.20 -5.01 -14.32
C ALA A 292 29.40 -5.95 -14.28
N TRP A 293 30.59 -5.41 -14.01
CA TRP A 293 31.78 -6.21 -13.79
C TRP A 293 32.12 -6.22 -12.30
N ILE A 294 32.41 -7.42 -11.82
CA ILE A 294 32.86 -7.67 -10.46
C ILE A 294 34.14 -8.51 -10.50
N TYR A 295 34.92 -8.48 -9.43
CA TYR A 295 36.03 -9.38 -9.23
C TYR A 295 35.69 -10.41 -8.15
N THR A 296 35.79 -11.70 -8.50
CA THR A 296 35.67 -12.80 -7.54
C THR A 296 37.07 -13.28 -7.12
N VAL A 297 37.26 -13.55 -5.83
CA VAL A 297 38.55 -14.04 -5.30
C VAL A 297 38.55 -15.55 -5.31
N GLN A 298 39.53 -16.14 -5.99
CA GLN A 298 39.72 -17.58 -6.11
C GLN A 298 40.42 -18.13 -4.84
N ALA A 299 40.49 -19.47 -4.73
CA ALA A 299 41.11 -20.13 -3.58
C ALA A 299 42.65 -19.85 -3.45
N ASP A 300 43.31 -19.52 -4.55
CA ASP A 300 44.71 -19.15 -4.64
C ASP A 300 44.98 -17.66 -4.45
N ASN A 301 43.98 -16.89 -4.02
CA ASN A 301 43.97 -15.46 -3.89
C ASN A 301 44.21 -14.69 -5.21
N THR A 302 43.97 -15.29 -6.35
CA THR A 302 43.89 -14.57 -7.62
C THR A 302 42.47 -14.01 -7.81
N VAL A 303 42.35 -12.87 -8.50
CA VAL A 303 41.06 -12.29 -8.82
C VAL A 303 40.64 -12.67 -10.23
N LYS A 304 39.37 -13.00 -10.41
CA LYS A 304 38.77 -13.28 -11.69
C LYS A 304 37.70 -12.25 -12.01
N ARG A 305 37.88 -11.53 -13.11
CA ARG A 305 36.89 -10.60 -13.63
C ARG A 305 35.69 -11.37 -14.18
N GLN A 306 34.49 -11.02 -13.73
CA GLN A 306 33.26 -11.65 -14.16
C GLN A 306 32.22 -10.60 -14.53
N THR A 307 31.59 -10.76 -15.69
CA THR A 307 30.40 -9.98 -16.08
C THR A 307 29.18 -10.62 -15.45
N VAL A 308 28.36 -9.81 -14.79
CA VAL A 308 27.13 -10.24 -14.15
C VAL A 308 25.97 -9.36 -14.60
N ALA A 309 24.80 -9.94 -14.78
CA ALA A 309 23.59 -9.20 -15.13
C ALA A 309 22.90 -8.69 -13.83
N VAL A 310 22.58 -7.40 -13.80
CA VAL A 310 21.94 -6.74 -12.67
C VAL A 310 20.42 -6.85 -12.81
N ALA A 311 19.76 -7.35 -11.76
CA ALA A 311 18.30 -7.39 -11.67
C ALA A 311 17.73 -6.08 -11.13
N PHE A 312 18.20 -5.66 -9.96
CA PHE A 312 17.81 -4.41 -9.30
C PHE A 312 18.83 -4.07 -8.18
N ILE A 313 18.73 -2.84 -7.69
CA ILE A 313 19.53 -2.35 -6.55
C ILE A 313 18.59 -2.22 -5.34
N GLN A 314 19.03 -2.68 -4.18
CA GLN A 314 18.31 -2.59 -2.93
C GLN A 314 19.26 -2.12 -1.82
N ALA A 315 19.02 -0.92 -1.31
CA ALA A 315 19.90 -0.25 -0.35
C ALA A 315 21.35 -0.18 -0.86
N ASP A 316 22.30 -0.80 -0.17
CA ASP A 316 23.73 -0.88 -0.46
C ASP A 316 24.14 -2.13 -1.26
N ARG A 317 23.17 -2.91 -1.75
CA ARG A 317 23.42 -4.20 -2.43
C ARG A 317 22.77 -4.25 -3.81
N ILE A 318 23.39 -5.02 -4.67
CA ILE A 318 22.91 -5.31 -6.01
C ILE A 318 22.47 -6.76 -6.08
N ALA A 319 21.22 -6.98 -6.50
CA ALA A 319 20.70 -8.30 -6.81
C ALA A 319 21.08 -8.69 -8.23
N LEU A 320 21.68 -9.84 -8.41
CA LEU A 320 22.14 -10.36 -9.70
C LEU A 320 21.07 -11.27 -10.34
N ILE A 321 20.99 -11.25 -11.67
CA ILE A 321 20.20 -12.24 -12.41
C ILE A 321 20.91 -13.59 -12.37
N ASP A 322 22.23 -13.54 -12.56
CA ASP A 322 23.08 -14.73 -12.55
C ASP A 322 23.31 -15.23 -11.12
N ALA A 323 23.18 -16.52 -10.91
CA ALA A 323 23.47 -17.11 -9.61
C ALA A 323 24.98 -17.26 -9.44
N LEU A 324 25.50 -16.66 -8.38
CA LEU A 324 26.86 -16.94 -7.89
C LEU A 324 26.77 -17.98 -6.76
N PRO A 325 27.71 -18.93 -6.67
CA PRO A 325 27.74 -19.87 -5.57
C PRO A 325 27.75 -19.16 -4.22
N GLU A 326 27.00 -19.67 -3.26
CA GLU A 326 26.99 -19.14 -1.91
C GLU A 326 28.40 -19.25 -1.29
N GLY A 327 28.85 -18.21 -0.59
CA GLY A 327 30.21 -18.15 -0.05
C GLY A 327 31.27 -17.65 -1.05
N THR A 328 30.93 -17.36 -2.31
CA THR A 328 31.85 -16.68 -3.23
C THR A 328 32.27 -15.35 -2.63
N ARG A 329 33.58 -15.10 -2.56
CA ARG A 329 34.13 -13.82 -2.11
C ARG A 329 34.23 -12.86 -3.29
N VAL A 330 33.67 -11.68 -3.16
CA VAL A 330 33.77 -10.58 -4.13
C VAL A 330 34.60 -9.45 -3.53
N VAL A 331 35.40 -8.77 -4.34
CA VAL A 331 36.18 -7.61 -3.91
C VAL A 331 35.23 -6.44 -3.73
N SER A 332 35.10 -5.90 -2.53
CA SER A 332 34.27 -4.73 -2.22
C SER A 332 35.06 -3.42 -2.28
N THR A 333 36.33 -3.43 -1.85
CA THR A 333 37.17 -2.22 -1.89
C THR A 333 38.48 -2.50 -2.61
N GLY A 334 38.90 -1.58 -3.47
CA GLY A 334 40.11 -1.71 -4.27
C GLY A 334 39.88 -2.31 -5.66
N ALA A 335 38.67 -2.72 -5.99
CA ALA A 335 38.32 -3.41 -7.23
C ALA A 335 38.66 -2.62 -8.51
N ALA A 336 38.52 -1.29 -8.48
CA ALA A 336 38.76 -0.43 -9.66
C ALA A 336 40.22 -0.44 -10.18
N TYR A 337 41.16 -0.91 -9.38
CA TYR A 337 42.57 -0.90 -9.74
C TYR A 337 43.11 -2.30 -10.08
N LEU A 338 42.29 -3.32 -10.06
CA LEU A 338 42.67 -4.72 -10.31
C LEU A 338 42.67 -5.07 -11.79
N GLN A 339 43.57 -5.98 -12.14
CA GLN A 339 43.55 -6.65 -13.45
C GLN A 339 43.10 -8.11 -13.29
N ASP A 340 42.54 -8.66 -14.36
CA ASP A 340 42.12 -10.06 -14.37
C ASP A 340 43.34 -11.02 -14.17
N GLY A 341 43.22 -11.96 -13.25
CA GLY A 341 44.30 -12.88 -12.88
C GLY A 341 45.31 -12.31 -11.89
N GLU A 342 45.18 -11.08 -11.41
CA GLU A 342 46.11 -10.48 -10.44
C GLU A 342 45.99 -11.16 -9.06
N THR A 343 47.15 -11.38 -8.40
CA THR A 343 47.17 -11.94 -7.02
C THR A 343 47.00 -10.81 -6.01
N VAL A 344 46.07 -10.98 -5.08
CA VAL A 344 45.73 -9.95 -4.08
C VAL A 344 45.96 -10.43 -2.66
N LYS A 345 46.14 -9.51 -1.75
CA LYS A 345 46.16 -9.75 -0.31
C LYS A 345 44.84 -9.27 0.29
N VAL A 346 44.05 -10.21 0.80
CA VAL A 346 42.76 -9.90 1.43
C VAL A 346 43.01 -9.31 2.82
N GLN A 347 42.45 -8.13 3.06
CA GLN A 347 42.44 -7.52 4.39
C GLN A 347 41.17 -8.03 5.10
N GLU A 348 41.35 -8.64 6.27
CA GLU A 348 40.27 -9.05 7.17
C GLU A 348 39.50 -7.85 7.76
#